data_ba0ab2ba357e8a93cfed5e52d5898feb
#
_entry.id   ba0ab2ba357e8a93cfed5e52d5898feb
#
_cell.length_a   1.000
_cell.length_b   1.000
_cell.length_c   1.000
_cell.angle_alpha   90.00
_cell.angle_beta   90.00
_cell.angle_gamma   90.00
#
_symmetry.space_group_name_H-M   'P 1'
#
loop_
_entity.id
_entity.type
_entity.pdbx_description
1 polymer ?
#
loop_
_entity_poly.entity_id
_entity_poly.type
_entity_poly.pdbx_seq_one_letter_code
_entity_poly.pdbx_strand_id
1 'polypeptide(L)'
;MAKILLIEDIPDNADLVRRALSATDYEIIHAADAETGLQMALAHCPDLILLDLGLPDYDGQTLAGWLREESTLKATAIVALTAWPEETAKQMVESYGFDGYICKPITKVRKFVSQINSFLKIHK
;
A
#
# COMPACT_ATOMS: atom_id res chain seq x y z
N MET A 1 -0.70 -18.01 -0.83
CA MET A 1 0.35 -17.00 -0.60
C MET A 1 -0.14 -15.64 -1.06
N ALA A 2 -0.10 -14.64 -0.18
CA ALA A 2 -0.57 -13.31 -0.54
C ALA A 2 0.48 -12.56 -1.34
N LYS A 3 0.01 -11.77 -2.29
CA LYS A 3 0.85 -10.90 -3.12
C LYS A 3 0.59 -9.45 -2.72
N ILE A 4 1.66 -8.73 -2.40
CA ILE A 4 1.61 -7.34 -1.97
C ILE A 4 2.33 -6.49 -3.00
N LEU A 5 1.63 -5.48 -3.53
CA LEU A 5 2.25 -4.47 -4.40
C LEU A 5 2.63 -3.26 -3.54
N LEU A 6 3.90 -2.92 -3.56
CA LEU A 6 4.43 -1.74 -2.88
C LEU A 6 4.68 -0.65 -3.92
N ILE A 7 4.03 0.49 -3.75
CA ILE A 7 4.22 1.65 -4.63
C ILE A 7 4.94 2.73 -3.82
N GLU A 8 6.24 2.84 -4.04
CA GLU A 8 7.14 3.70 -3.27
C GLU A 8 8.31 4.14 -4.15
N ASP A 9 8.54 5.43 -4.27
CA ASP A 9 9.57 5.96 -5.15
C ASP A 9 10.97 6.02 -4.51
N ILE A 10 11.07 6.00 -3.20
CA ILE A 10 12.36 6.07 -2.51
C ILE A 10 12.89 4.67 -2.25
N PRO A 11 14.02 4.27 -2.87
CA PRO A 11 14.53 2.89 -2.74
C PRO A 11 14.78 2.44 -1.32
N ASP A 12 15.29 3.31 -0.45
CA ASP A 12 15.56 2.97 0.94
C ASP A 12 14.28 2.64 1.71
N ASN A 13 13.19 3.36 1.43
CA ASN A 13 11.90 3.08 2.03
C ASN A 13 11.32 1.76 1.54
N ALA A 14 11.48 1.47 0.24
CA ALA A 14 11.05 0.21 -0.34
C ALA A 14 11.82 -0.97 0.27
N ASP A 15 13.13 -0.82 0.43
CA ASP A 15 13.97 -1.85 1.05
C ASP A 15 13.57 -2.11 2.50
N LEU A 16 13.23 -1.06 3.25
CA LEU A 16 12.77 -1.19 4.62
C LEU A 16 11.51 -2.04 4.72
N VAL A 17 10.54 -1.78 3.84
CA VAL A 17 9.30 -2.57 3.78
C VAL A 17 9.59 -4.03 3.43
N ARG A 18 10.44 -4.27 2.43
CA ARG A 18 10.81 -5.63 2.05
C ARG A 18 11.46 -6.38 3.20
N ARG A 19 12.38 -5.74 3.92
CA ARG A 19 13.03 -6.34 5.09
C ARG A 19 12.03 -6.64 6.20
N ALA A 20 11.10 -5.72 6.44
CA ALA A 20 10.08 -5.91 7.47
C ALA A 20 9.19 -7.10 7.16
N LEU A 21 8.94 -7.40 5.90
CA LEU A 21 8.09 -8.51 5.47
C LEU A 21 8.86 -9.77 5.08
N SER A 22 10.20 -9.77 5.22
CA SER A 22 11.03 -10.87 4.76
C SER A 22 10.80 -12.20 5.48
N ALA A 23 10.30 -12.15 6.72
CA ALA A 23 9.99 -13.36 7.48
C ALA A 23 8.59 -13.91 7.18
N THR A 24 7.80 -13.23 6.34
CA THR A 24 6.48 -13.69 5.93
C THR A 24 6.58 -14.50 4.63
N ASP A 25 5.49 -15.20 4.29
CA ASP A 25 5.41 -15.92 3.01
C ASP A 25 4.89 -15.03 1.88
N TYR A 26 4.72 -13.74 2.13
CA TYR A 26 4.15 -12.82 1.14
C TYR A 26 5.11 -12.55 0.00
N GLU A 27 4.59 -12.56 -1.22
CA GLU A 27 5.32 -12.11 -2.39
C GLU A 27 5.22 -10.60 -2.49
N ILE A 28 6.34 -9.89 -2.53
CA ILE A 28 6.38 -8.45 -2.60
C ILE A 28 6.83 -8.02 -3.99
N ILE A 29 5.97 -7.30 -4.70
CA ILE A 29 6.33 -6.67 -5.98
C ILE A 29 6.37 -5.16 -5.77
N HIS A 30 7.20 -4.46 -6.54
CA HIS A 30 7.50 -3.05 -6.30
C HIS A 30 7.37 -2.20 -7.56
N ALA A 31 6.71 -1.05 -7.41
CA ALA A 31 6.63 -0.01 -8.43
C ALA A 31 7.16 1.30 -7.84
N ALA A 32 7.92 2.05 -8.63
CA ALA A 32 8.56 3.28 -8.16
C ALA A 32 7.73 4.54 -8.42
N ASP A 33 6.64 4.44 -9.15
CA ASP A 33 5.77 5.58 -9.47
C ASP A 33 4.32 5.11 -9.62
N ALA A 34 3.40 6.08 -9.72
CA ALA A 34 1.97 5.78 -9.75
C ALA A 34 1.57 5.07 -11.04
N GLU A 35 2.08 5.49 -12.18
CA GLU A 35 1.72 4.89 -13.46
C GLU A 35 2.14 3.43 -13.54
N THR A 36 3.38 3.12 -13.18
CA THR A 36 3.88 1.74 -13.11
C THR A 36 3.08 0.93 -12.09
N GLY A 37 2.74 1.54 -10.94
CA GLY A 37 1.95 0.91 -9.91
C GLY A 37 0.56 0.50 -10.41
N LEU A 38 -0.11 1.38 -11.14
CA LEU A 38 -1.42 1.07 -11.73
C LEU A 38 -1.31 -0.10 -12.71
N GLN A 39 -0.32 -0.07 -13.60
CA GLN A 39 -0.11 -1.15 -14.56
C GLN A 39 0.17 -2.49 -13.87
N MET A 40 1.02 -2.50 -12.83
CA MET A 40 1.34 -3.70 -12.09
C MET A 40 0.12 -4.23 -11.31
N ALA A 41 -0.68 -3.34 -10.75
CA ALA A 41 -1.90 -3.74 -10.05
C ALA A 41 -2.86 -4.46 -10.99
N LEU A 42 -3.05 -3.93 -12.21
CA LEU A 42 -3.92 -4.55 -13.20
C LEU A 42 -3.37 -5.89 -13.71
N ALA A 43 -2.04 -5.98 -13.87
CA ALA A 43 -1.40 -7.19 -14.38
C ALA A 43 -1.37 -8.32 -13.35
N HIS A 44 -1.18 -8.00 -12.08
CA HIS A 44 -0.93 -8.98 -11.03
C HIS A 44 -2.11 -9.21 -10.08
N CYS A 45 -3.09 -8.32 -10.05
CA CYS A 45 -4.24 -8.39 -9.13
C CYS A 45 -3.80 -8.72 -7.70
N PRO A 46 -2.97 -7.88 -7.06
CA PRO A 46 -2.45 -8.20 -5.74
C PRO A 46 -3.55 -8.26 -4.68
N ASP A 47 -3.26 -8.91 -3.56
CA ASP A 47 -4.18 -8.99 -2.43
C ASP A 47 -4.20 -7.69 -1.63
N LEU A 48 -3.08 -6.97 -1.62
CA LEU A 48 -2.92 -5.72 -0.89
C LEU A 48 -1.97 -4.80 -1.64
N ILE A 49 -2.30 -3.51 -1.63
CA ILE A 49 -1.45 -2.46 -2.19
C ILE A 49 -1.04 -1.53 -1.06
N LEU A 50 0.28 -1.41 -0.84
CA LEU A 50 0.85 -0.39 0.04
C LEU A 50 1.23 0.79 -0.82
N LEU A 51 0.60 1.93 -0.58
CA LEU A 51 0.68 3.10 -1.45
C LEU A 51 1.25 4.29 -0.71
N ASP A 52 2.47 4.70 -1.10
CA ASP A 52 3.04 5.96 -0.61
C ASP A 52 2.26 7.14 -1.20
N LEU A 53 1.98 8.13 -0.37
CA LEU A 53 1.21 9.29 -0.81
C LEU A 53 2.04 10.33 -1.56
N GLY A 54 3.36 10.33 -1.36
CA GLY A 54 4.26 11.31 -1.98
C GLY A 54 4.96 10.81 -3.23
N LEU A 55 4.22 10.30 -4.22
CA LEU A 55 4.81 9.79 -5.46
C LEU A 55 5.24 10.92 -6.41
N PRO A 56 6.22 10.66 -7.31
CA PRO A 56 6.78 11.73 -8.16
C PRO A 56 5.88 12.19 -9.29
N ASP A 57 5.02 11.30 -9.83
CA ASP A 57 4.19 11.61 -10.99
C ASP A 57 2.76 12.01 -10.62
N TYR A 58 2.14 11.32 -9.68
CA TYR A 58 0.78 11.62 -9.19
C TYR A 58 0.75 11.42 -7.68
N ASP A 59 -0.15 12.11 -6.98
CA ASP A 59 -0.32 11.85 -5.55
C ASP A 59 -1.02 10.50 -5.32
N GLY A 60 -0.83 9.96 -4.12
CA GLY A 60 -1.40 8.66 -3.77
C GLY A 60 -2.92 8.65 -3.77
N GLN A 61 -3.55 9.76 -3.44
CA GLN A 61 -5.00 9.89 -3.43
C GLN A 61 -5.59 9.74 -4.83
N THR A 62 -4.96 10.36 -5.82
CA THR A 62 -5.38 10.25 -7.23
C THR A 62 -5.27 8.80 -7.70
N LEU A 63 -4.15 8.16 -7.40
CA LEU A 63 -3.94 6.76 -7.76
C LEU A 63 -4.97 5.85 -7.08
N ALA A 64 -5.25 6.07 -5.80
CA ALA A 64 -6.26 5.29 -5.08
C ALA A 64 -7.62 5.36 -5.76
N GLY A 65 -8.01 6.55 -6.22
CA GLY A 65 -9.26 6.72 -6.96
C GLY A 65 -9.28 5.88 -8.23
N TRP A 66 -8.21 5.92 -9.01
CA TRP A 66 -8.11 5.12 -10.23
C TRP A 66 -8.17 3.62 -9.95
N LEU A 67 -7.48 3.16 -8.92
CA LEU A 67 -7.49 1.74 -8.53
C LEU A 67 -8.88 1.28 -8.13
N ARG A 68 -9.64 2.12 -7.41
CA ARG A 68 -10.99 1.77 -6.97
C ARG A 68 -12.00 1.71 -8.12
N GLU A 69 -11.74 2.38 -9.23
CA GLU A 69 -12.59 2.30 -10.41
C GLU A 69 -12.44 0.98 -11.15
N GLU A 70 -11.34 0.26 -10.93
CA GLU A 70 -11.08 -1.01 -11.62
C GLU A 70 -11.85 -2.16 -10.96
N SER A 71 -12.70 -2.83 -11.73
CA SER A 71 -13.54 -3.91 -11.23
C SER A 71 -12.72 -5.10 -10.72
N THR A 72 -11.57 -5.36 -11.32
CA THR A 72 -10.69 -6.47 -10.92
C THR A 72 -9.99 -6.22 -9.58
N LEU A 73 -10.00 -4.98 -9.09
CA LEU A 73 -9.32 -4.60 -7.86
C LEU A 73 -10.28 -4.31 -6.70
N LYS A 74 -11.55 -4.62 -6.84
CA LYS A 74 -12.55 -4.32 -5.79
C LYS A 74 -12.27 -5.02 -4.47
N ALA A 75 -11.72 -6.23 -4.53
CA ALA A 75 -11.39 -7.00 -3.33
C ALA A 75 -9.97 -6.73 -2.82
N THR A 76 -9.19 -5.90 -3.50
CA THR A 76 -7.82 -5.58 -3.10
C THR A 76 -7.84 -4.56 -1.96
N ALA A 77 -7.12 -4.85 -0.89
CA ALA A 77 -6.93 -3.87 0.19
C ALA A 77 -5.96 -2.79 -0.27
N ILE A 78 -6.32 -1.51 -0.11
CA ILE A 78 -5.46 -0.37 -0.44
C ILE A 78 -5.15 0.36 0.85
N VAL A 79 -3.86 0.35 1.24
CA VAL A 79 -3.39 0.90 2.51
C VAL A 79 -2.36 1.99 2.24
N ALA A 80 -2.60 3.16 2.79
CA ALA A 80 -1.68 4.28 2.62
C ALA A 80 -0.47 4.15 3.55
N LEU A 81 0.71 4.41 3.01
CA LEU A 81 1.92 4.64 3.81
C LEU A 81 2.14 6.15 3.87
N THR A 82 2.15 6.75 5.05
CA THR A 82 2.18 8.19 5.18
C THR A 82 2.95 8.67 6.39
N ALA A 83 3.66 9.79 6.23
CA ALA A 83 4.29 10.51 7.34
C ALA A 83 3.36 11.61 7.90
N TRP A 84 2.15 11.72 7.38
CA TRP A 84 1.19 12.73 7.84
C TRP A 84 0.73 12.46 9.27
N PRO A 85 0.30 13.49 10.00
CA PRO A 85 -0.31 13.30 11.32
C PRO A 85 -1.50 12.35 11.26
N GLU A 86 -1.71 11.61 12.33
CA GLU A 86 -2.74 10.55 12.38
C GLU A 86 -4.14 11.07 12.02
N GLU A 87 -4.52 12.23 12.52
CA GLU A 87 -5.83 12.80 12.19
C GLU A 87 -6.01 13.08 10.71
N THR A 88 -4.97 13.64 10.08
CA THR A 88 -4.99 13.92 8.64
C THR A 88 -5.09 12.61 7.86
N ALA A 89 -4.34 11.61 8.28
CA ALA A 89 -4.36 10.29 7.64
C ALA A 89 -5.74 9.63 7.73
N LYS A 90 -6.40 9.72 8.87
CA LYS A 90 -7.76 9.19 9.06
C LYS A 90 -8.77 9.83 8.11
N GLN A 91 -8.73 11.15 8.01
CA GLN A 91 -9.62 11.88 7.11
C GLN A 91 -9.39 11.49 5.66
N MET A 92 -8.14 11.35 5.27
CA MET A 92 -7.76 10.99 3.92
C MET A 92 -8.25 9.57 3.57
N VAL A 93 -8.12 8.63 4.49
CA VAL A 93 -8.62 7.26 4.32
C VAL A 93 -10.12 7.26 4.02
N GLU A 94 -10.90 8.00 4.80
CA GLU A 94 -12.35 8.09 4.62
C GLU A 94 -12.72 8.74 3.29
N SER A 95 -11.96 9.73 2.84
CA SER A 95 -12.31 10.55 1.67
C SER A 95 -11.94 9.91 0.33
N TYR A 96 -10.90 9.07 0.29
CA TYR A 96 -10.32 8.61 -0.97
C TYR A 96 -10.37 7.11 -1.21
N GLY A 97 -11.10 6.37 -0.40
CA GLY A 97 -11.33 4.94 -0.64
C GLY A 97 -10.22 4.01 -0.18
N PHE A 98 -9.34 4.47 0.70
CA PHE A 98 -8.36 3.60 1.34
C PHE A 98 -9.02 2.72 2.39
N ASP A 99 -8.50 1.51 2.56
CA ASP A 99 -8.95 0.61 3.63
C ASP A 99 -8.31 0.93 4.97
N GLY A 100 -7.18 1.63 4.96
CA GLY A 100 -6.50 2.04 6.17
C GLY A 100 -5.21 2.79 5.86
N TYR A 101 -4.44 3.03 6.90
CA TYR A 101 -3.15 3.72 6.78
C TYR A 101 -2.14 3.13 7.75
N ILE A 102 -0.87 3.28 7.42
CA ILE A 102 0.26 2.94 8.28
C ILE A 102 1.18 4.15 8.31
N CYS A 103 1.50 4.61 9.52
CA CYS A 103 2.35 5.80 9.70
C CYS A 103 3.83 5.46 9.50
N LYS A 104 4.53 6.32 8.77
CA LYS A 104 5.99 6.28 8.65
C LYS A 104 6.62 7.06 9.82
N PRO A 105 7.85 6.72 10.22
CA PRO A 105 8.67 5.61 9.76
C PRO A 105 8.23 4.28 10.36
N ILE A 106 8.58 3.18 9.67
CA ILE A 106 8.32 1.83 10.17
C ILE A 106 9.43 1.48 11.16
N THR A 107 9.16 1.61 12.46
CA THR A 107 10.17 1.38 13.50
C THR A 107 9.97 0.07 14.25
N LYS A 108 8.76 -0.51 14.18
CA LYS A 108 8.43 -1.75 14.87
C LYS A 108 7.95 -2.78 13.87
N VAL A 109 8.83 -3.70 13.50
CA VAL A 109 8.57 -4.70 12.47
C VAL A 109 7.36 -5.58 12.82
N ARG A 110 7.28 -6.08 14.06
CA ARG A 110 6.16 -6.93 14.48
C ARG A 110 4.81 -6.23 14.38
N LYS A 111 4.77 -4.97 14.76
CA LYS A 111 3.55 -4.17 14.66
C LYS A 111 3.16 -3.99 13.19
N PHE A 112 4.14 -3.67 12.34
CA PHE A 112 3.91 -3.51 10.90
C PHE A 112 3.35 -4.79 10.28
N VAL A 113 3.96 -5.93 10.53
CA VAL A 113 3.50 -7.23 10.03
C VAL A 113 2.08 -7.51 10.51
N SER A 114 1.79 -7.24 11.79
CA SER A 114 0.46 -7.43 12.35
C SER A 114 -0.59 -6.56 11.66
N GLN A 115 -0.26 -5.31 11.37
CA GLN A 115 -1.16 -4.41 10.62
C GLN A 115 -1.43 -4.93 9.20
N ILE A 116 -0.39 -5.38 8.50
CA ILE A 116 -0.55 -5.97 7.17
C ILE A 116 -1.47 -7.19 7.22
N ASN A 117 -1.24 -8.09 8.17
CA ASN A 117 -2.06 -9.28 8.32
C ASN A 117 -3.53 -8.93 8.60
N SER A 118 -3.75 -7.89 9.39
CA SER A 118 -5.09 -7.40 9.71
C SER A 118 -5.84 -6.95 8.46
N PHE A 119 -5.19 -6.17 7.59
CA PHE A 119 -5.81 -5.71 6.34
C PHE A 119 -6.09 -6.87 5.38
N LEU A 120 -5.20 -7.84 5.31
CA LEU A 120 -5.41 -9.02 4.45
C LEU A 120 -6.59 -9.86 4.93
N LYS A 121 -6.79 -10.00 6.22
CA LYS A 121 -7.92 -10.76 6.78
C LYS A 121 -9.27 -10.14 6.45
N ILE A 122 -9.36 -8.82 6.48
CA ILE A 122 -10.60 -8.10 6.18
C ILE A 122 -11.08 -8.38 4.75
N HIS A 123 -10.15 -8.57 3.81
CA HIS A 123 -10.44 -8.74 2.39
C HIS A 123 -10.43 -10.21 1.93
N LYS A 124 -10.24 -11.13 2.83
CA LYS A 124 -10.37 -12.55 2.58
C LYS A 124 -11.69 -13.06 3.14
#